data_362752f400a5d795cc80f641ff069cf4
#
_entry.id   362752f400a5d795cc80f641ff069cf4
#
_cell.length_a   1.000
_cell.length_b   1.000
_cell.length_c   1.000
_cell.angle_alpha   90.00
_cell.angle_beta   90.00
_cell.angle_gamma   90.00
#
_symmetry.space_group_name_H-M   'P 1'
#
loop_
_entity.id
_entity.type
_entity.pdbx_description
1 polymer ?
#
loop_
_entity_poly.entity_id
_entity_poly.type
_entity_poly.pdbx_seq_one_letter_code
_entity_poly.pdbx_strand_id
1 'polypeptide(L)'
;MKYESVQQAREALKKLEQTQAAYNHALGVLYLDATTAAPSDTWEGRGKTMEVMSQITYDLLVNDENDELLSYLEAHADELDAQTKREVEVLRKSYDQIHRIPAEEYVAYSVLINDAESVWHKAKPEDDFAAFAPYLEKIVDYNRKFAGYYHPEMAPYDALLNEYEEGMNVETLDAFFAQLRQTIVPLIEKIRATKQIDDAFLYRHYPVEIQRKLSDYLMEVMGIDRTHCGIAETEHPFTTNFNNKDVRITTHYFEDNLVSSMFSVIHEGGHALYELGADDCYNYTALAGGVSMGIHESQSRFYENIIGRSPAYVHAVFPKLKELFPEQLADVDENMFYRAINKAEPSLIRTEADELTYCLHIMVRYEIEKQLIGGTLAVKDVPAEWKRLYKKYLGVDVPSDREGCLQDSHRSGGSIGYFPSYALGSAYGAQMLHKMQEEIGDIWADVAKGDLSKVTDWLRSHIHRYASFKKPGELFESVCGKFDAKYYTDYLTEKYTKLYGL
;
A
#
# COMPACT_ATOMS: atom_id res chain seq x y z
N MET A 1 21.91 35.54 -9.70
CA MET A 1 20.98 34.53 -10.21
C MET A 1 21.71 33.76 -11.29
N LYS A 2 21.75 32.45 -11.19
CA LYS A 2 22.50 31.54 -12.08
C LYS A 2 21.81 31.34 -13.44
N TYR A 3 20.47 31.50 -13.47
CA TYR A 3 19.67 31.27 -14.68
C TYR A 3 19.33 32.58 -15.38
N GLU A 4 19.58 32.64 -16.71
CA GLU A 4 19.31 33.82 -17.54
C GLU A 4 17.89 33.80 -18.14
N SER A 5 17.22 32.65 -18.12
CA SER A 5 15.85 32.48 -18.61
C SER A 5 15.14 31.26 -17.98
N VAL A 6 13.80 31.32 -17.96
CA VAL A 6 12.95 30.20 -17.52
C VAL A 6 13.22 28.95 -18.38
N GLN A 7 13.49 29.10 -19.68
CA GLN A 7 13.82 27.97 -20.56
C GLN A 7 15.11 27.26 -20.11
N GLN A 8 16.15 28.00 -19.74
CA GLN A 8 17.39 27.41 -19.21
C GLN A 8 17.15 26.66 -17.88
N ALA A 9 16.33 27.20 -16.99
CA ALA A 9 15.99 26.56 -15.73
C ALA A 9 15.16 25.27 -15.96
N ARG A 10 14.22 25.27 -16.91
CA ARG A 10 13.45 24.06 -17.30
C ARG A 10 14.35 22.97 -17.88
N GLU A 11 15.35 23.33 -18.66
CA GLU A 11 16.33 22.35 -19.18
C GLU A 11 17.17 21.73 -18.03
N ALA A 12 17.54 22.54 -17.03
CA ALA A 12 18.25 22.07 -15.84
C ALA A 12 17.34 21.15 -14.99
N LEU A 13 16.06 21.51 -14.78
CA LEU A 13 15.05 20.68 -14.11
C LEU A 13 14.94 19.31 -14.80
N LYS A 14 14.70 19.28 -16.09
CA LYS A 14 14.59 18.04 -16.87
C LYS A 14 15.83 17.15 -16.74
N LYS A 15 17.02 17.76 -16.74
CA LYS A 15 18.29 17.02 -16.57
C LYS A 15 18.38 16.42 -15.16
N LEU A 16 17.98 17.17 -14.11
CA LEU A 16 17.92 16.68 -12.74
C LEU A 16 17.00 15.46 -12.64
N GLU A 17 15.77 15.58 -13.11
CA GLU A 17 14.76 14.52 -13.07
C GLU A 17 15.20 13.25 -13.81
N GLN A 18 15.73 13.39 -15.02
CA GLN A 18 16.25 12.25 -15.78
C GLN A 18 17.43 11.57 -15.07
N THR A 19 18.28 12.35 -14.40
CA THR A 19 19.40 11.78 -13.65
C THR A 19 18.89 11.04 -12.40
N GLN A 20 17.95 11.64 -11.65
CA GLN A 20 17.31 10.98 -10.51
C GLN A 20 16.61 9.69 -10.91
N ALA A 21 15.83 9.71 -12.00
CA ALA A 21 15.15 8.54 -12.52
C ALA A 21 16.14 7.40 -12.86
N ALA A 22 17.30 7.72 -13.45
CA ALA A 22 18.34 6.72 -13.77
C ALA A 22 18.94 6.08 -12.50
N TYR A 23 19.23 6.87 -11.46
CA TYR A 23 19.75 6.34 -10.19
C TYR A 23 18.68 5.56 -9.43
N ASN A 24 17.43 6.04 -9.40
CA ASN A 24 16.31 5.34 -8.77
C ASN A 24 16.04 4.00 -9.46
N HIS A 25 16.13 3.94 -10.79
CA HIS A 25 16.04 2.68 -11.54
C HIS A 25 17.16 1.71 -11.11
N ALA A 26 18.41 2.17 -11.03
CA ALA A 26 19.54 1.32 -10.62
C ALA A 26 19.34 0.79 -9.17
N LEU A 27 18.93 1.66 -8.25
CA LEU A 27 18.61 1.26 -6.86
C LEU A 27 17.45 0.28 -6.79
N GLY A 28 16.39 0.51 -7.55
CA GLY A 28 15.23 -0.38 -7.61
C GLY A 28 15.59 -1.77 -8.16
N VAL A 29 16.45 -1.85 -9.18
CA VAL A 29 16.97 -3.13 -9.70
C VAL A 29 17.82 -3.84 -8.64
N LEU A 30 18.69 -3.13 -7.92
CA LEU A 30 19.48 -3.70 -6.83
C LEU A 30 18.59 -4.22 -5.70
N TYR A 31 17.52 -3.50 -5.36
CA TYR A 31 16.54 -3.95 -4.37
C TYR A 31 15.78 -5.19 -4.82
N LEU A 32 15.28 -5.20 -6.07
CA LEU A 32 14.57 -6.33 -6.63
C LEU A 32 15.47 -7.60 -6.69
N ASP A 33 16.71 -7.46 -7.15
CA ASP A 33 17.69 -8.56 -7.15
C ASP A 33 17.92 -9.08 -5.73
N ALA A 34 18.06 -8.16 -4.77
CA ALA A 34 18.26 -8.47 -3.35
C ALA A 34 17.17 -9.37 -2.75
N THR A 35 15.93 -9.11 -3.16
CA THR A 35 14.74 -9.75 -2.57
C THR A 35 14.26 -10.97 -3.37
N THR A 36 14.80 -11.21 -4.59
CA THR A 36 14.32 -12.27 -5.48
C THR A 36 15.40 -13.28 -5.89
N ALA A 37 16.52 -12.83 -6.44
CA ALA A 37 17.47 -13.70 -7.14
C ALA A 37 18.87 -13.77 -6.50
N ALA A 38 19.25 -12.79 -5.71
CA ALA A 38 20.60 -12.72 -5.14
C ALA A 38 20.85 -13.86 -4.12
N PRO A 39 22.03 -14.51 -4.14
CA PRO A 39 22.38 -15.49 -3.13
C PRO A 39 22.40 -14.89 -1.70
N SER A 40 22.02 -15.69 -0.70
CA SER A 40 21.84 -15.25 0.70
C SER A 40 23.05 -14.54 1.30
N ASP A 41 24.28 -14.95 0.95
CA ASP A 41 25.51 -14.43 1.57
C ASP A 41 26.06 -13.15 0.89
N THR A 42 25.32 -12.55 -0.05
CA THR A 42 25.76 -11.34 -0.78
C THR A 42 25.34 -10.02 -0.11
N TRP A 43 24.59 -10.08 0.97
CA TRP A 43 23.97 -8.90 1.61
C TRP A 43 24.99 -7.83 2.04
N GLU A 44 26.19 -8.19 2.55
CA GLU A 44 27.18 -7.22 3.00
C GLU A 44 27.76 -6.38 1.85
N GLY A 45 28.16 -7.04 0.74
CA GLY A 45 28.71 -6.35 -0.43
C GLY A 45 27.68 -5.48 -1.13
N ARG A 46 26.44 -5.97 -1.22
CA ARG A 46 25.32 -5.22 -1.77
C ARG A 46 24.96 -4.01 -0.87
N GLY A 47 24.96 -4.18 0.45
CA GLY A 47 24.74 -3.09 1.41
C GLY A 47 25.70 -1.92 1.17
N LYS A 48 26.98 -2.19 0.99
CA LYS A 48 28.00 -1.17 0.65
C LYS A 48 27.71 -0.46 -0.68
N THR A 49 27.24 -1.21 -1.69
CA THR A 49 26.87 -0.63 -2.96
C THR A 49 25.65 0.29 -2.82
N MET A 50 24.63 -0.15 -2.09
CA MET A 50 23.42 0.64 -1.85
C MET A 50 23.71 1.90 -1.04
N GLU A 51 24.61 1.83 -0.05
CA GLU A 51 25.08 2.97 0.73
C GLU A 51 25.68 4.06 -0.17
N VAL A 52 26.60 3.68 -1.06
CA VAL A 52 27.22 4.62 -2.01
C VAL A 52 26.18 5.22 -2.97
N MET A 53 25.31 4.39 -3.51
CA MET A 53 24.26 4.84 -4.45
C MET A 53 23.24 5.75 -3.76
N SER A 54 22.86 5.46 -2.53
CA SER A 54 21.96 6.31 -1.75
C SER A 54 22.59 7.66 -1.44
N GLN A 55 23.89 7.69 -1.10
CA GLN A 55 24.61 8.95 -0.90
C GLN A 55 24.65 9.80 -2.20
N ILE A 56 24.92 9.17 -3.34
CA ILE A 56 24.90 9.88 -4.63
C ILE A 56 23.52 10.46 -4.91
N THR A 57 22.45 9.69 -4.65
CA THR A 57 21.07 10.13 -4.86
C THR A 57 20.68 11.27 -3.92
N TYR A 58 21.15 11.23 -2.68
CA TYR A 58 20.97 12.31 -1.71
C TYR A 58 21.67 13.60 -2.21
N ASP A 59 22.97 13.52 -2.53
CA ASP A 59 23.76 14.68 -2.97
C ASP A 59 23.25 15.25 -4.30
N LEU A 60 22.66 14.39 -5.14
CA LEU A 60 22.03 14.81 -6.39
C LEU A 60 20.83 15.71 -6.17
N LEU A 61 20.02 15.46 -5.12
CA LEU A 61 18.84 16.27 -4.82
C LEU A 61 19.16 17.45 -3.90
N VAL A 62 19.85 17.20 -2.78
CA VAL A 62 20.04 18.15 -1.69
C VAL A 62 21.36 18.87 -1.83
N ASN A 63 21.33 20.00 -2.54
CA ASN A 63 22.48 20.89 -2.74
C ASN A 63 22.01 22.30 -3.07
N ASP A 64 22.92 23.28 -2.94
CA ASP A 64 22.61 24.72 -3.16
C ASP A 64 22.20 25.00 -4.61
N GLU A 65 22.70 24.24 -5.59
CA GLU A 65 22.37 24.42 -7.00
C GLU A 65 20.91 24.11 -7.29
N ASN A 66 20.37 23.05 -6.68
CA ASN A 66 18.98 22.68 -6.82
C ASN A 66 18.05 23.60 -6.00
N ASP A 67 18.49 24.09 -4.84
CA ASP A 67 17.73 25.10 -4.12
C ASP A 67 17.57 26.38 -4.95
N GLU A 68 18.67 26.85 -5.57
CA GLU A 68 18.60 27.99 -6.50
C GLU A 68 17.70 27.73 -7.70
N LEU A 69 17.76 26.51 -8.28
CA LEU A 69 16.93 26.10 -9.42
C LEU A 69 15.43 26.13 -9.05
N LEU A 70 15.06 25.44 -7.97
CA LEU A 70 13.68 25.36 -7.54
C LEU A 70 13.13 26.74 -7.14
N SER A 71 13.91 27.52 -6.38
CA SER A 71 13.54 28.91 -6.00
C SER A 71 13.36 29.82 -7.21
N TYR A 72 14.21 29.66 -8.24
CA TYR A 72 14.06 30.43 -9.48
C TYR A 72 12.77 30.06 -10.22
N LEU A 73 12.46 28.77 -10.36
CA LEU A 73 11.25 28.30 -11.03
C LEU A 73 9.98 28.69 -10.26
N GLU A 74 9.99 28.61 -8.91
CA GLU A 74 8.89 29.08 -8.05
C GLU A 74 8.62 30.58 -8.23
N ALA A 75 9.68 31.41 -8.30
CA ALA A 75 9.55 32.85 -8.54
C ALA A 75 8.99 33.19 -9.93
N HIS A 76 9.06 32.27 -10.88
CA HIS A 76 8.58 32.44 -12.26
C HIS A 76 7.40 31.47 -12.57
N ALA A 77 6.66 31.05 -11.53
CA ALA A 77 5.59 30.07 -11.69
C ALA A 77 4.53 30.45 -12.74
N ASP A 78 4.26 31.76 -12.93
CA ASP A 78 3.29 32.22 -13.92
C ASP A 78 3.72 31.95 -15.39
N GLU A 79 5.01 31.73 -15.63
CA GLU A 79 5.58 31.39 -16.94
C GLU A 79 5.66 29.88 -17.20
N LEU A 80 5.32 29.03 -16.18
CA LEU A 80 5.37 27.58 -16.28
C LEU A 80 4.02 26.99 -16.70
N ASP A 81 4.06 25.91 -17.46
CA ASP A 81 2.89 25.07 -17.66
C ASP A 81 2.52 24.28 -16.38
N ALA A 82 1.30 23.72 -16.36
CA ALA A 82 0.78 23.06 -15.18
C ALA A 82 1.61 21.84 -14.75
N GLN A 83 2.18 21.08 -15.70
CA GLN A 83 3.02 19.93 -15.40
C GLN A 83 4.31 20.37 -14.72
N THR A 84 5.03 21.32 -15.30
CA THR A 84 6.29 21.83 -14.73
C THR A 84 6.07 22.45 -13.34
N LYS A 85 4.95 23.17 -13.13
CA LYS A 85 4.59 23.65 -11.77
C LYS A 85 4.52 22.51 -10.77
N ARG A 86 3.82 21.44 -11.14
CA ARG A 86 3.65 20.30 -10.24
C ARG A 86 4.97 19.54 -10.03
N GLU A 87 5.81 19.39 -11.04
CA GLU A 87 7.16 18.83 -10.92
C GLU A 87 8.00 19.62 -9.89
N VAL A 88 7.98 20.94 -9.98
CA VAL A 88 8.67 21.83 -9.03
C VAL A 88 8.12 21.66 -7.60
N GLU A 89 6.80 21.61 -7.43
CA GLU A 89 6.17 21.39 -6.12
C GLU A 89 6.61 20.06 -5.48
N VAL A 90 6.60 18.96 -6.27
CA VAL A 90 6.97 17.63 -5.78
C VAL A 90 8.46 17.58 -5.41
N LEU A 91 9.33 18.13 -6.27
CA LEU A 91 10.76 18.18 -5.99
C LEU A 91 11.10 19.11 -4.81
N ARG A 92 10.41 20.25 -4.68
CA ARG A 92 10.56 21.14 -3.52
C ARG A 92 10.16 20.44 -2.22
N LYS A 93 9.03 19.71 -2.23
CA LYS A 93 8.61 18.91 -1.08
C LYS A 93 9.68 17.90 -0.69
N SER A 94 10.19 17.14 -1.66
CA SER A 94 11.23 16.12 -1.43
C SER A 94 12.54 16.72 -0.93
N TYR A 95 12.94 17.88 -1.47
CA TYR A 95 14.12 18.63 -1.03
C TYR A 95 13.95 19.10 0.42
N ASP A 96 12.84 19.75 0.72
CA ASP A 96 12.56 20.34 2.04
C ASP A 96 12.47 19.28 3.14
N GLN A 97 11.88 18.12 2.86
CA GLN A 97 11.78 17.02 3.82
C GLN A 97 13.14 16.60 4.36
N ILE A 98 14.15 16.59 3.52
CA ILE A 98 15.50 16.18 3.93
C ILE A 98 16.29 17.38 4.44
N HIS A 99 16.25 18.51 3.72
CA HIS A 99 17.05 19.70 4.03
C HIS A 99 16.68 20.38 5.36
N ARG A 100 15.40 20.30 5.77
CA ARG A 100 14.93 20.89 7.03
C ARG A 100 15.37 20.10 8.27
N ILE A 101 15.78 18.83 8.12
CA ILE A 101 16.31 18.04 9.22
C ILE A 101 17.80 18.39 9.40
N PRO A 102 18.27 18.75 10.61
CA PRO A 102 19.69 18.87 10.88
C PRO A 102 20.43 17.58 10.52
N ALA A 103 21.54 17.68 9.77
CA ALA A 103 22.26 16.53 9.24
C ALA A 103 22.66 15.51 10.32
N GLU A 104 23.09 15.98 11.50
CA GLU A 104 23.43 15.11 12.63
C GLU A 104 22.23 14.29 13.11
N GLU A 105 21.03 14.88 13.12
CA GLU A 105 19.79 14.20 13.53
C GLU A 105 19.34 13.19 12.47
N TYR A 106 19.46 13.55 11.18
CA TYR A 106 19.16 12.64 10.09
C TYR A 106 20.03 11.38 10.14
N VAL A 107 21.35 11.56 10.32
CA VAL A 107 22.30 10.44 10.46
C VAL A 107 21.99 9.61 11.71
N ALA A 108 21.77 10.26 12.84
CA ALA A 108 21.44 9.55 14.09
C ALA A 108 20.13 8.76 13.98
N TYR A 109 19.13 9.30 13.31
CA TYR A 109 17.86 8.60 13.05
C TYR A 109 18.04 7.42 12.10
N SER A 110 18.82 7.55 11.04
CA SER A 110 19.10 6.46 10.11
C SER A 110 19.80 5.29 10.81
N VAL A 111 20.76 5.56 11.68
CA VAL A 111 21.42 4.54 12.53
C VAL A 111 20.40 3.89 13.47
N LEU A 112 19.55 4.72 14.12
CA LEU A 112 18.51 4.21 15.03
C LEU A 112 17.54 3.26 14.32
N ILE A 113 17.08 3.57 13.12
CA ILE A 113 16.18 2.71 12.35
C ILE A 113 16.84 1.37 12.01
N ASN A 114 18.07 1.39 11.52
CA ASN A 114 18.81 0.15 11.21
C ASN A 114 18.98 -0.74 12.45
N ASP A 115 19.34 -0.15 13.59
CA ASP A 115 19.47 -0.88 14.86
C ASP A 115 18.11 -1.40 15.35
N ALA A 116 17.05 -0.58 15.24
CA ALA A 116 15.70 -0.93 15.65
C ALA A 116 15.14 -2.10 14.83
N GLU A 117 15.36 -2.14 13.52
CA GLU A 117 14.98 -3.28 12.67
C GLU A 117 15.72 -4.56 13.09
N SER A 118 17.03 -4.47 13.31
CA SER A 118 17.84 -5.61 13.77
C SER A 118 17.36 -6.16 15.12
N VAL A 119 17.02 -5.26 16.05
CA VAL A 119 16.48 -5.64 17.37
C VAL A 119 15.08 -6.21 17.24
N TRP A 120 14.21 -5.62 16.43
CA TRP A 120 12.86 -6.10 16.21
C TRP A 120 12.85 -7.53 15.62
N HIS A 121 13.73 -7.83 14.66
CA HIS A 121 13.88 -9.17 14.09
C HIS A 121 14.23 -10.25 15.12
N LYS A 122 14.91 -9.88 16.22
CA LYS A 122 15.21 -10.79 17.34
C LYS A 122 14.09 -10.80 18.38
N ALA A 123 13.59 -9.63 18.75
CA ALA A 123 12.57 -9.45 19.77
C ALA A 123 11.24 -10.15 19.41
N LYS A 124 10.85 -10.12 18.13
CA LYS A 124 9.59 -10.73 17.67
C LYS A 124 9.54 -12.25 17.90
N PRO A 125 10.47 -13.08 17.41
CA PRO A 125 10.44 -14.53 17.67
C PRO A 125 10.64 -14.87 19.15
N GLU A 126 11.36 -14.05 19.91
CA GLU A 126 11.61 -14.24 21.35
C GLU A 126 10.48 -13.74 22.24
N ASP A 127 9.45 -13.09 21.65
CA ASP A 127 8.31 -12.46 22.36
C ASP A 127 8.77 -11.40 23.38
N ASP A 128 9.83 -10.65 23.07
CA ASP A 128 10.49 -9.69 23.96
C ASP A 128 10.24 -8.24 23.51
N PHE A 129 9.06 -7.71 23.81
CA PHE A 129 8.78 -6.31 23.57
C PHE A 129 9.69 -5.36 24.38
N ALA A 130 10.12 -5.79 25.56
CA ALA A 130 10.95 -4.95 26.43
C ALA A 130 12.33 -4.63 25.79
N ALA A 131 12.88 -5.55 25.01
CA ALA A 131 14.10 -5.29 24.23
C ALA A 131 13.90 -4.25 23.12
N PHE A 132 12.72 -4.23 22.48
CA PHE A 132 12.41 -3.29 21.40
C PHE A 132 11.92 -1.92 21.90
N ALA A 133 11.25 -1.86 23.04
CA ALA A 133 10.62 -0.65 23.57
C ALA A 133 11.53 0.60 23.63
N PRO A 134 12.80 0.53 24.02
CA PRO A 134 13.69 1.69 24.05
C PRO A 134 13.99 2.28 22.67
N TYR A 135 13.98 1.45 21.63
CA TYR A 135 14.15 1.88 20.24
C TYR A 135 12.87 2.56 19.73
N LEU A 136 11.71 1.96 20.01
CA LEU A 136 10.41 2.54 19.64
C LEU A 136 10.20 3.91 20.32
N GLU A 137 10.63 4.09 21.58
CA GLU A 137 10.54 5.37 22.29
C GLU A 137 11.32 6.47 21.54
N LYS A 138 12.57 6.17 21.16
CA LYS A 138 13.40 7.12 20.39
C LYS A 138 12.80 7.40 19.01
N ILE A 139 12.26 6.36 18.32
CA ILE A 139 11.60 6.53 17.02
C ILE A 139 10.40 7.46 17.14
N VAL A 140 9.56 7.29 18.15
CA VAL A 140 8.42 8.19 18.43
C VAL A 140 8.88 9.62 18.66
N ASP A 141 9.94 9.82 19.44
CA ASP A 141 10.47 11.17 19.73
C ASP A 141 11.05 11.83 18.47
N TYR A 142 11.78 11.10 17.63
CA TYR A 142 12.25 11.62 16.34
C TYR A 142 11.10 11.96 15.41
N ASN A 143 10.08 11.09 15.29
CA ASN A 143 8.93 11.36 14.43
C ASN A 143 8.16 12.62 14.87
N ARG A 144 7.98 12.83 16.18
CA ARG A 144 7.39 14.08 16.70
C ARG A 144 8.22 15.30 16.29
N LYS A 145 9.55 15.17 16.39
CA LYS A 145 10.47 16.25 16.07
C LYS A 145 10.47 16.56 14.57
N PHE A 146 10.54 15.54 13.73
CA PHE A 146 10.53 15.65 12.27
C PHE A 146 9.21 16.22 11.75
N ALA A 147 8.07 15.81 12.32
CA ALA A 147 6.78 16.41 12.03
C ALA A 147 6.81 17.95 12.18
N GLY A 148 7.50 18.45 13.24
CA GLY A 148 7.69 19.87 13.44
C GLY A 148 8.66 20.53 12.44
N TYR A 149 9.58 19.79 11.85
CA TYR A 149 10.43 20.30 10.76
C TYR A 149 9.70 20.32 9.42
N TYR A 150 8.90 19.27 9.13
CA TYR A 150 8.14 19.18 7.87
C TYR A 150 7.01 20.19 7.81
N HIS A 151 6.18 20.21 8.85
CA HIS A 151 4.93 20.97 8.93
C HIS A 151 4.75 21.60 10.31
N PRO A 152 5.50 22.69 10.63
CA PRO A 152 5.42 23.34 11.93
C PRO A 152 4.02 23.92 12.25
N GLU A 153 3.19 24.11 11.22
CA GLU A 153 1.81 24.59 11.32
C GLU A 153 0.78 23.49 11.65
N MET A 154 1.15 22.21 11.53
CA MET A 154 0.25 21.07 11.74
C MET A 154 0.45 20.46 13.13
N ALA A 155 -0.58 19.76 13.62
CA ALA A 155 -0.39 18.82 14.72
C ALA A 155 0.57 17.70 14.32
N PRO A 156 1.45 17.20 15.21
CA PRO A 156 2.50 16.26 14.81
C PRO A 156 1.98 14.99 14.09
N TYR A 157 0.86 14.41 14.51
CA TYR A 157 0.34 13.22 13.85
C TYR A 157 -0.31 13.53 12.50
N ASP A 158 -0.96 14.71 12.35
CA ASP A 158 -1.47 15.17 11.05
C ASP A 158 -0.34 15.38 10.04
N ALA A 159 0.79 15.93 10.48
CA ALA A 159 1.98 16.09 9.66
C ALA A 159 2.51 14.73 9.15
N LEU A 160 2.54 13.71 10.01
CA LEU A 160 2.99 12.37 9.62
C LEU A 160 2.00 11.67 8.69
N LEU A 161 0.69 11.82 8.89
CA LEU A 161 -0.35 11.31 8.00
C LEU A 161 -0.25 11.94 6.60
N ASN A 162 0.00 13.24 6.54
CA ASN A 162 0.14 14.01 5.29
C ASN A 162 1.31 13.55 4.42
N GLU A 163 2.33 12.90 5.00
CA GLU A 163 3.44 12.34 4.23
C GLU A 163 3.03 11.15 3.37
N TYR A 164 2.05 10.37 3.79
CA TYR A 164 1.56 9.18 3.08
C TYR A 164 0.32 9.44 2.23
N GLU A 165 -0.54 10.37 2.70
CA GLU A 165 -1.76 10.77 2.01
C GLU A 165 -1.94 12.29 2.16
N GLU A 166 -1.48 13.05 1.16
CA GLU A 166 -1.46 14.52 1.23
C GLU A 166 -2.88 15.09 1.45
N GLY A 167 -3.02 15.89 2.51
CA GLY A 167 -4.30 16.48 2.96
C GLY A 167 -5.05 15.64 3.99
N MET A 168 -4.59 14.43 4.32
CA MET A 168 -5.22 13.60 5.35
C MET A 168 -4.87 14.08 6.75
N ASN A 169 -5.83 13.94 7.68
CA ASN A 169 -5.69 14.39 9.07
C ASN A 169 -6.49 13.49 10.04
N VAL A 170 -6.24 13.69 11.32
CA VAL A 170 -6.89 12.93 12.41
C VAL A 170 -8.41 13.13 12.43
N GLU A 171 -8.92 14.32 12.15
CA GLU A 171 -10.36 14.60 12.16
C GLU A 171 -11.11 13.72 11.14
N THR A 172 -10.60 13.68 9.91
CA THR A 172 -11.15 12.85 8.84
C THR A 172 -11.05 11.35 9.16
N LEU A 173 -9.90 10.91 9.67
CA LEU A 173 -9.70 9.50 10.01
C LEU A 173 -10.51 9.06 11.23
N ASP A 174 -10.67 9.90 12.24
CA ASP A 174 -11.52 9.59 13.40
C ASP A 174 -12.98 9.39 12.98
N ALA A 175 -13.49 10.27 12.10
CA ALA A 175 -14.86 10.12 11.55
C ALA A 175 -14.98 8.82 10.72
N PHE A 176 -14.01 8.56 9.83
CA PHE A 176 -13.95 7.36 9.00
C PHE A 176 -13.94 6.07 9.85
N PHE A 177 -13.00 5.94 10.77
CA PHE A 177 -12.89 4.76 11.62
C PHE A 177 -14.06 4.61 12.59
N ALA A 178 -14.67 5.70 13.06
CA ALA A 178 -15.90 5.62 13.87
C ALA A 178 -17.05 4.99 13.09
N GLN A 179 -17.25 5.37 11.83
CA GLN A 179 -18.28 4.81 10.95
C GLN A 179 -18.00 3.32 10.66
N LEU A 180 -16.77 2.96 10.32
CA LEU A 180 -16.38 1.57 10.08
C LEU A 180 -16.67 0.70 11.33
N ARG A 181 -16.26 1.15 12.50
CA ARG A 181 -16.49 0.43 13.76
C ARG A 181 -17.97 0.22 14.05
N GLN A 182 -18.80 1.25 13.85
CA GLN A 182 -20.24 1.17 14.08
C GLN A 182 -20.92 0.17 13.17
N THR A 183 -20.37 -0.07 11.98
CA THR A 183 -20.91 -1.01 11.00
C THR A 183 -20.32 -2.41 11.13
N ILE A 184 -19.00 -2.52 11.17
CA ILE A 184 -18.31 -3.80 11.07
C ILE A 184 -18.42 -4.62 12.37
N VAL A 185 -18.24 -3.99 13.53
CA VAL A 185 -18.26 -4.74 14.81
C VAL A 185 -19.60 -5.45 15.05
N PRO A 186 -20.78 -4.80 14.90
CA PRO A 186 -22.06 -5.50 15.01
C PRO A 186 -22.29 -6.57 13.94
N LEU A 187 -21.73 -6.36 12.72
CA LEU A 187 -21.85 -7.33 11.63
C LEU A 187 -21.06 -8.61 11.95
N ILE A 188 -19.85 -8.48 12.48
CA ILE A 188 -19.04 -9.62 12.95
C ILE A 188 -19.78 -10.42 14.03
N GLU A 189 -20.41 -9.75 15.00
CA GLU A 189 -21.18 -10.46 16.05
C GLU A 189 -22.34 -11.26 15.46
N LYS A 190 -23.03 -10.73 14.46
CA LYS A 190 -24.08 -11.48 13.75
C LYS A 190 -23.49 -12.68 13.00
N ILE A 191 -22.39 -12.50 12.29
CA ILE A 191 -21.70 -13.55 11.53
C ILE A 191 -21.27 -14.69 12.47
N ARG A 192 -20.70 -14.37 13.64
CA ARG A 192 -20.30 -15.37 14.64
C ARG A 192 -21.46 -16.25 15.12
N ALA A 193 -22.68 -15.73 15.11
CA ALA A 193 -23.86 -16.46 15.50
C ALA A 193 -24.41 -17.40 14.40
N THR A 194 -23.86 -17.34 13.17
CA THR A 194 -24.27 -18.19 12.06
C THR A 194 -23.41 -19.45 11.94
N LYS A 195 -23.83 -20.37 11.04
CA LYS A 195 -22.98 -21.49 10.64
C LYS A 195 -21.74 -20.98 9.89
N GLN A 196 -20.56 -21.34 10.40
CA GLN A 196 -19.31 -20.93 9.79
C GLN A 196 -19.08 -21.62 8.44
N ILE A 197 -18.39 -20.91 7.55
CA ILE A 197 -18.05 -21.39 6.21
C ILE A 197 -16.88 -22.36 6.31
N ASP A 198 -16.99 -23.50 5.65
CA ASP A 198 -15.89 -24.46 5.51
C ASP A 198 -14.96 -24.00 4.37
N ASP A 199 -13.70 -23.79 4.70
CA ASP A 199 -12.62 -23.36 3.81
C ASP A 199 -11.43 -24.33 3.80
N ALA A 200 -11.57 -25.51 4.44
CA ALA A 200 -10.48 -26.49 4.61
C ALA A 200 -9.85 -26.93 3.29
N PHE A 201 -10.61 -26.96 2.19
CA PHE A 201 -10.08 -27.34 0.89
C PHE A 201 -9.04 -26.34 0.34
N LEU A 202 -9.06 -25.06 0.78
CA LEU A 202 -8.07 -24.05 0.36
C LEU A 202 -6.65 -24.38 0.86
N TYR A 203 -6.54 -25.22 1.88
CA TYR A 203 -5.29 -25.62 2.56
C TYR A 203 -4.85 -27.05 2.21
N ARG A 204 -5.40 -27.64 1.12
CA ARG A 204 -4.90 -28.91 0.55
C ARG A 204 -3.52 -28.70 -0.07
N HIS A 205 -2.87 -29.77 -0.49
CA HIS A 205 -1.58 -29.65 -1.17
C HIS A 205 -1.76 -29.15 -2.61
N TYR A 206 -1.25 -27.95 -2.88
CA TYR A 206 -1.29 -27.26 -4.18
C TYR A 206 0.14 -27.09 -4.72
N PRO A 207 0.58 -27.90 -5.70
CA PRO A 207 1.96 -27.87 -6.19
C PRO A 207 2.35 -26.50 -6.74
N VAL A 208 3.51 -25.98 -6.33
CA VAL A 208 4.03 -24.65 -6.70
C VAL A 208 4.08 -24.45 -8.22
N GLU A 209 4.52 -25.48 -8.98
CA GLU A 209 4.59 -25.42 -10.45
C GLU A 209 3.22 -25.19 -11.11
N ILE A 210 2.15 -25.65 -10.47
CA ILE A 210 0.79 -25.41 -10.96
C ILE A 210 0.29 -24.03 -10.53
N GLN A 211 0.66 -23.59 -9.32
CA GLN A 211 0.35 -22.22 -8.87
C GLN A 211 1.02 -21.17 -9.76
N ARG A 212 2.24 -21.40 -10.27
CA ARG A 212 2.90 -20.52 -11.26
C ARG A 212 2.08 -20.38 -12.54
N LYS A 213 1.52 -21.48 -13.05
CA LYS A 213 0.62 -21.46 -14.22
C LYS A 213 -0.67 -20.70 -13.92
N LEU A 214 -1.18 -20.82 -12.69
CA LEU A 214 -2.32 -20.01 -12.25
C LEU A 214 -1.98 -18.51 -12.23
N SER A 215 -0.81 -18.14 -11.73
CA SER A 215 -0.35 -16.74 -11.73
C SER A 215 -0.29 -16.16 -13.15
N ASP A 216 0.27 -16.89 -14.11
CA ASP A 216 0.30 -16.45 -15.51
C ASP A 216 -1.11 -16.26 -16.08
N TYR A 217 -2.02 -17.19 -15.79
CA TYR A 217 -3.43 -17.11 -16.21
C TYR A 217 -4.15 -15.91 -15.56
N LEU A 218 -3.94 -15.65 -14.27
CA LEU A 218 -4.56 -14.51 -13.59
C LEU A 218 -4.07 -13.17 -14.17
N MET A 219 -2.78 -13.04 -14.48
CA MET A 219 -2.24 -11.86 -15.15
C MET A 219 -2.84 -11.67 -16.55
N GLU A 220 -3.09 -12.78 -17.30
CA GLU A 220 -3.78 -12.73 -18.59
C GLU A 220 -5.22 -12.23 -18.44
N VAL A 221 -6.00 -12.77 -17.48
CA VAL A 221 -7.38 -12.33 -17.19
C VAL A 221 -7.42 -10.86 -16.78
N MET A 222 -6.44 -10.39 -16.01
CA MET A 222 -6.32 -8.97 -15.65
C MET A 222 -5.91 -8.08 -16.82
N GLY A 223 -5.54 -8.64 -17.97
CA GLY A 223 -5.11 -7.89 -19.15
C GLY A 223 -3.71 -7.26 -18.99
N ILE A 224 -2.87 -7.82 -18.11
CA ILE A 224 -1.52 -7.33 -17.87
C ILE A 224 -0.60 -7.76 -19.03
N ASP A 225 -0.05 -6.78 -19.73
CA ASP A 225 0.92 -7.02 -20.81
C ASP A 225 2.26 -7.52 -20.25
N ARG A 226 2.54 -8.80 -20.47
CA ARG A 226 3.77 -9.46 -20.03
C ARG A 226 5.06 -8.93 -20.67
N THR A 227 4.95 -8.12 -21.73
CA THR A 227 6.10 -7.41 -22.30
C THR A 227 6.49 -6.17 -21.49
N HIS A 228 5.59 -5.70 -20.63
CA HIS A 228 5.79 -4.54 -19.75
C HIS A 228 5.74 -4.90 -18.26
N CYS A 229 5.30 -6.11 -17.91
CA CYS A 229 5.19 -6.53 -16.51
C CYS A 229 5.83 -7.91 -16.27
N GLY A 230 6.86 -7.92 -15.42
CA GLY A 230 7.50 -9.14 -14.92
C GLY A 230 6.86 -9.67 -13.64
N ILE A 231 7.08 -10.98 -13.34
CA ILE A 231 6.74 -11.59 -12.06
C ILE A 231 7.93 -12.39 -11.52
N ALA A 232 8.19 -12.32 -10.22
CA ALA A 232 9.22 -13.09 -9.52
C ALA A 232 8.69 -13.60 -8.16
N GLU A 233 9.45 -14.47 -7.51
CA GLU A 233 9.15 -14.95 -6.16
C GLU A 233 9.93 -14.15 -5.12
N THR A 234 9.27 -13.88 -3.98
CA THR A 234 9.88 -13.23 -2.81
C THR A 234 9.18 -13.68 -1.53
N GLU A 235 9.79 -13.46 -0.39
CA GLU A 235 9.19 -13.77 0.92
C GLU A 235 7.96 -12.89 1.21
N HIS A 236 8.02 -11.62 0.85
CA HIS A 236 6.93 -10.65 1.02
C HIS A 236 6.60 -10.02 -0.33
N PRO A 237 5.43 -10.33 -0.92
CA PRO A 237 5.00 -9.78 -2.20
C PRO A 237 5.01 -8.25 -2.22
N PHE A 238 5.40 -7.68 -3.35
CA PHE A 238 5.40 -6.23 -3.62
C PHE A 238 5.39 -5.95 -5.12
N THR A 239 5.01 -4.73 -5.46
CA THR A 239 5.14 -4.17 -6.81
C THR A 239 6.21 -3.09 -6.83
N THR A 240 7.04 -3.07 -7.86
CA THR A 240 7.95 -1.97 -8.15
C THR A 240 7.81 -1.55 -9.62
N ASN A 241 8.02 -0.26 -9.89
CA ASN A 241 7.97 0.29 -11.22
C ASN A 241 9.24 1.08 -11.52
N PHE A 242 9.66 1.04 -12.78
CA PHE A 242 10.77 1.84 -13.30
C PHE A 242 10.26 2.92 -14.27
N ASN A 243 9.18 2.61 -14.94
CA ASN A 243 8.36 3.50 -15.76
C ASN A 243 7.09 2.73 -16.17
N ASN A 244 6.17 3.36 -16.92
CA ASN A 244 4.91 2.72 -17.34
C ASN A 244 5.07 1.59 -18.40
N LYS A 245 6.29 1.16 -18.70
CA LYS A 245 6.62 0.02 -19.59
C LYS A 245 7.58 -0.97 -18.95
N ASP A 246 7.93 -0.77 -17.69
CA ASP A 246 8.72 -1.71 -16.89
C ASP A 246 8.21 -1.69 -15.46
N VAL A 247 7.24 -2.55 -15.18
CA VAL A 247 6.66 -2.79 -13.86
C VAL A 247 6.92 -4.25 -13.48
N ARG A 248 7.18 -4.51 -12.20
CA ARG A 248 7.49 -5.87 -11.74
C ARG A 248 6.75 -6.15 -10.46
N ILE A 249 5.98 -7.24 -10.48
CA ILE A 249 5.28 -7.77 -9.32
C ILE A 249 6.03 -8.96 -8.76
N THR A 250 5.83 -9.23 -7.49
CA THR A 250 6.34 -10.42 -6.83
C THR A 250 5.22 -11.17 -6.14
N THR A 251 5.41 -12.46 -5.89
CA THR A 251 4.47 -13.31 -5.16
C THR A 251 5.20 -14.32 -4.30
N HIS A 252 4.47 -15.03 -3.44
CA HIS A 252 4.97 -16.15 -2.66
C HIS A 252 4.06 -17.35 -2.82
N TYR A 253 4.63 -18.55 -2.95
CA TYR A 253 3.87 -19.79 -3.12
C TYR A 253 3.98 -20.67 -1.88
N PHE A 254 2.83 -20.99 -1.29
CA PHE A 254 2.71 -22.01 -0.24
C PHE A 254 2.00 -23.24 -0.79
N GLU A 255 2.57 -24.43 -0.58
CA GLU A 255 1.95 -25.69 -1.07
C GLU A 255 0.66 -26.04 -0.32
N ASP A 256 0.43 -25.47 0.83
CA ASP A 256 -0.73 -25.69 1.70
C ASP A 256 -1.67 -24.48 1.79
N ASN A 257 -1.53 -23.50 0.86
CA ASN A 257 -2.41 -22.33 0.85
C ASN A 257 -2.54 -21.74 -0.56
N LEU A 258 -3.54 -22.22 -1.32
CA LEU A 258 -3.81 -21.75 -2.68
C LEU A 258 -4.07 -20.24 -2.77
N VAL A 259 -4.84 -19.71 -1.82
CA VAL A 259 -5.35 -18.33 -1.92
C VAL A 259 -4.28 -17.28 -1.66
N SER A 260 -3.19 -17.64 -0.97
CA SER A 260 -2.08 -16.73 -0.70
C SER A 260 -1.47 -16.20 -2.01
N SER A 261 -0.96 -17.08 -2.87
CA SER A 261 -0.38 -16.67 -4.15
C SER A 261 -1.42 -16.11 -5.11
N MET A 262 -2.63 -16.69 -5.15
CA MET A 262 -3.71 -16.23 -6.02
C MET A 262 -4.07 -14.77 -5.77
N PHE A 263 -4.33 -14.41 -4.51
CA PHE A 263 -4.71 -13.03 -4.17
C PHE A 263 -3.53 -12.08 -4.12
N SER A 264 -2.33 -12.56 -3.83
CA SER A 264 -1.11 -11.77 -3.98
C SER A 264 -0.91 -11.31 -5.42
N VAL A 265 -1.03 -12.20 -6.41
CA VAL A 265 -0.91 -11.85 -7.83
C VAL A 265 -2.00 -10.86 -8.28
N ILE A 266 -3.23 -11.02 -7.80
CA ILE A 266 -4.32 -10.10 -8.14
C ILE A 266 -4.09 -8.72 -7.49
N HIS A 267 -3.64 -8.70 -6.24
CA HIS A 267 -3.32 -7.49 -5.49
C HIS A 267 -2.18 -6.71 -6.16
N GLU A 268 -1.05 -7.35 -6.34
CA GLU A 268 0.12 -6.74 -6.98
C GLU A 268 -0.16 -6.38 -8.45
N GLY A 269 -1.00 -7.18 -9.12
CA GLY A 269 -1.50 -6.87 -10.45
C GLY A 269 -2.33 -5.59 -10.51
N GLY A 270 -3.11 -5.29 -9.46
CA GLY A 270 -3.84 -4.02 -9.32
C GLY A 270 -2.89 -2.82 -9.21
N HIS A 271 -1.84 -2.93 -8.39
CA HIS A 271 -0.77 -1.95 -8.33
C HIS A 271 -0.06 -1.78 -9.68
N ALA A 272 0.23 -2.91 -10.35
CA ALA A 272 0.90 -2.88 -11.65
C ALA A 272 0.05 -2.19 -12.72
N LEU A 273 -1.26 -2.44 -12.77
CA LEU A 273 -2.16 -1.78 -13.73
C LEU A 273 -2.23 -0.27 -13.53
N TYR A 274 -2.10 0.20 -12.28
CA TYR A 274 -1.98 1.63 -12.02
C TYR A 274 -0.74 2.22 -12.67
N GLU A 275 0.42 1.64 -12.43
CA GLU A 275 1.70 2.11 -12.95
C GLU A 275 1.79 2.01 -14.47
N LEU A 276 1.32 0.89 -15.06
CA LEU A 276 1.25 0.69 -16.50
C LEU A 276 0.25 1.64 -17.19
N GLY A 277 -0.74 2.14 -16.46
CA GLY A 277 -1.79 3.01 -16.96
C GLY A 277 -1.43 4.49 -17.03
N ALA A 278 -0.30 4.91 -16.46
CA ALA A 278 0.17 6.30 -16.46
C ALA A 278 0.46 6.81 -17.89
N ASP A 279 0.20 8.10 -18.14
CA ASP A 279 0.53 8.71 -19.43
C ASP A 279 2.06 8.84 -19.62
N ASP A 280 2.56 8.62 -20.84
CA ASP A 280 4.00 8.60 -21.18
C ASP A 280 4.72 9.92 -20.83
N CYS A 281 4.00 11.05 -20.77
CA CYS A 281 4.60 12.36 -20.48
C CYS A 281 5.20 12.49 -19.07
N TYR A 282 4.81 11.61 -18.15
CA TYR A 282 5.33 11.61 -16.78
C TYR A 282 6.56 10.72 -16.59
N ASN A 283 6.90 9.87 -17.57
CA ASN A 283 8.09 9.05 -17.48
C ASN A 283 9.35 9.90 -17.31
N TYR A 284 10.20 9.51 -16.37
CA TYR A 284 11.46 10.18 -16.05
C TYR A 284 11.31 11.60 -15.49
N THR A 285 10.14 11.95 -14.97
CA THR A 285 9.88 13.20 -14.23
C THR A 285 9.61 12.91 -12.75
N ALA A 286 9.55 13.96 -11.95
CA ALA A 286 9.14 13.85 -10.53
C ALA A 286 7.69 13.41 -10.34
N LEU A 287 6.90 13.37 -11.42
CA LEU A 287 5.51 12.92 -11.41
C LEU A 287 5.32 11.46 -11.79
N ALA A 288 6.40 10.72 -12.09
CA ALA A 288 6.33 9.29 -12.39
C ALA A 288 5.86 8.50 -11.16
N GLY A 289 4.94 7.56 -11.39
CA GLY A 289 4.37 6.69 -10.35
C GLY A 289 3.08 7.21 -9.73
N GLY A 290 2.44 6.34 -8.94
CA GLY A 290 1.16 6.63 -8.30
C GLY A 290 1.24 7.74 -7.25
N VAL A 291 0.13 8.49 -7.09
CA VAL A 291 0.13 9.78 -6.37
C VAL A 291 0.25 9.67 -4.86
N SER A 292 -0.27 8.61 -4.26
CA SER A 292 -0.26 8.38 -2.81
C SER A 292 -0.41 6.91 -2.46
N MET A 293 -0.12 6.58 -1.20
CA MET A 293 -0.28 5.21 -0.71
C MET A 293 -1.75 4.78 -0.69
N GLY A 294 -2.68 5.68 -0.33
CA GLY A 294 -4.12 5.37 -0.30
C GLY A 294 -4.72 5.16 -1.69
N ILE A 295 -4.38 6.01 -2.67
CA ILE A 295 -4.83 5.83 -4.07
C ILE A 295 -4.19 4.57 -4.66
N HIS A 296 -2.92 4.30 -4.39
CA HIS A 296 -2.23 3.09 -4.87
C HIS A 296 -2.87 1.80 -4.31
N GLU A 297 -3.10 1.77 -3.00
CA GLU A 297 -3.78 0.65 -2.35
C GLU A 297 -5.24 0.51 -2.80
N SER A 298 -5.89 1.60 -3.24
CA SER A 298 -7.23 1.50 -3.78
C SER A 298 -7.30 0.67 -5.06
N GLN A 299 -6.24 0.68 -5.87
CA GLN A 299 -6.16 -0.11 -7.09
C GLN A 299 -5.94 -1.60 -6.78
N SER A 300 -5.02 -1.92 -5.88
CA SER A 300 -4.79 -3.31 -5.44
C SER A 300 -6.03 -3.91 -4.78
N ARG A 301 -6.65 -3.19 -3.83
CA ARG A 301 -7.86 -3.67 -3.14
C ARG A 301 -9.08 -3.72 -4.05
N PHE A 302 -9.17 -2.85 -5.05
CA PHE A 302 -10.22 -2.92 -6.05
C PHE A 302 -10.16 -4.25 -6.81
N TYR A 303 -8.99 -4.60 -7.35
CA TYR A 303 -8.84 -5.85 -8.08
C TYR A 303 -8.89 -7.07 -7.15
N GLU A 304 -8.28 -7.03 -5.96
CA GLU A 304 -8.27 -8.13 -5.02
C GLU A 304 -9.65 -8.42 -4.43
N ASN A 305 -10.26 -7.41 -3.78
CA ASN A 305 -11.44 -7.61 -2.93
C ASN A 305 -12.75 -7.40 -3.70
N ILE A 306 -12.83 -6.35 -4.51
CA ILE A 306 -14.08 -6.00 -5.20
C ILE A 306 -14.27 -6.89 -6.42
N ILE A 307 -13.26 -6.99 -7.28
CA ILE A 307 -13.32 -7.84 -8.47
C ILE A 307 -13.01 -9.30 -8.13
N GLY A 308 -11.82 -9.59 -7.63
CA GLY A 308 -11.25 -10.94 -7.47
C GLY A 308 -12.05 -11.84 -6.52
N ARG A 309 -12.70 -11.25 -5.52
CA ARG A 309 -13.56 -11.97 -4.59
C ARG A 309 -15.06 -11.88 -4.94
N SER A 310 -15.42 -11.35 -6.11
CA SER A 310 -16.81 -11.29 -6.57
C SER A 310 -17.30 -12.64 -7.10
N PRO A 311 -18.62 -12.92 -7.04
CA PRO A 311 -19.20 -14.11 -7.68
C PRO A 311 -18.91 -14.16 -9.18
N ALA A 312 -18.94 -13.01 -9.86
CA ALA A 312 -18.71 -12.91 -11.30
C ALA A 312 -17.28 -13.32 -11.69
N TYR A 313 -16.27 -12.82 -10.96
CA TYR A 313 -14.88 -13.19 -11.21
C TYR A 313 -14.62 -14.66 -10.87
N VAL A 314 -15.17 -15.16 -9.77
CA VAL A 314 -15.10 -16.59 -9.43
C VAL A 314 -15.68 -17.43 -10.55
N HIS A 315 -16.85 -17.06 -11.10
CA HIS A 315 -17.45 -17.76 -12.23
C HIS A 315 -16.50 -17.83 -13.44
N ALA A 316 -15.81 -16.75 -13.74
CA ALA A 316 -14.85 -16.69 -14.86
C ALA A 316 -13.62 -17.58 -14.66
N VAL A 317 -13.05 -17.60 -13.44
CA VAL A 317 -11.75 -18.25 -13.19
C VAL A 317 -11.87 -19.69 -12.66
N PHE A 318 -12.99 -20.05 -12.05
CA PHE A 318 -13.18 -21.35 -11.39
C PHE A 318 -13.04 -22.56 -12.34
N PRO A 319 -13.51 -22.52 -13.60
CA PRO A 319 -13.26 -23.61 -14.55
C PRO A 319 -11.76 -23.89 -14.76
N LYS A 320 -10.94 -22.82 -14.84
CA LYS A 320 -9.49 -22.95 -14.98
C LYS A 320 -8.83 -23.46 -13.70
N LEU A 321 -9.31 -23.02 -12.53
CA LEU A 321 -8.87 -23.58 -11.24
C LEU A 321 -9.12 -25.08 -11.16
N LYS A 322 -10.28 -25.57 -11.57
CA LYS A 322 -10.59 -27.01 -11.62
C LYS A 322 -9.75 -27.78 -12.65
N GLU A 323 -9.42 -27.15 -13.77
CA GLU A 323 -8.51 -27.74 -14.77
C GLU A 323 -7.09 -27.92 -14.19
N LEU A 324 -6.60 -26.88 -13.49
CA LEU A 324 -5.25 -26.88 -12.92
C LEU A 324 -5.13 -27.77 -11.67
N PHE A 325 -6.17 -27.85 -10.84
CA PHE A 325 -6.20 -28.56 -9.57
C PHE A 325 -7.36 -29.57 -9.49
N PRO A 326 -7.43 -30.55 -10.41
CA PRO A 326 -8.58 -31.46 -10.54
C PRO A 326 -8.80 -32.33 -9.30
N GLU A 327 -7.73 -32.75 -8.62
CA GLU A 327 -7.83 -33.58 -7.41
C GLU A 327 -8.22 -32.74 -6.19
N GLN A 328 -7.58 -31.57 -6.04
CA GLN A 328 -7.78 -30.70 -4.90
C GLN A 328 -9.18 -30.05 -4.88
N LEU A 329 -9.76 -29.82 -6.06
CA LEU A 329 -11.07 -29.19 -6.21
C LEU A 329 -12.16 -30.17 -6.72
N ALA A 330 -11.92 -31.50 -6.65
CA ALA A 330 -12.86 -32.52 -7.16
C ALA A 330 -14.26 -32.40 -6.55
N ASP A 331 -14.33 -32.19 -5.23
CA ASP A 331 -15.53 -32.09 -4.40
C ASP A 331 -15.97 -30.64 -4.13
N VAL A 332 -15.35 -29.66 -4.81
CA VAL A 332 -15.63 -28.24 -4.63
C VAL A 332 -16.41 -27.70 -5.82
N ASP A 333 -17.50 -27.02 -5.55
CA ASP A 333 -18.24 -26.23 -6.54
C ASP A 333 -17.90 -24.73 -6.46
N GLU A 334 -18.37 -23.99 -7.45
CA GLU A 334 -18.12 -22.55 -7.58
C GLU A 334 -18.61 -21.75 -6.36
N ASN A 335 -19.79 -22.11 -5.85
CA ASN A 335 -20.37 -21.41 -4.70
C ASN A 335 -19.61 -21.74 -3.39
N MET A 336 -19.15 -22.95 -3.24
CA MET A 336 -18.28 -23.33 -2.12
C MET A 336 -16.98 -22.53 -2.17
N PHE A 337 -16.36 -22.41 -3.34
CA PHE A 337 -15.14 -21.63 -3.52
C PHE A 337 -15.37 -20.15 -3.23
N TYR A 338 -16.42 -19.54 -3.82
CA TYR A 338 -16.79 -18.15 -3.56
C TYR A 338 -17.00 -17.89 -2.06
N ARG A 339 -17.71 -18.77 -1.37
CA ARG A 339 -17.96 -18.62 0.07
C ARG A 339 -16.67 -18.73 0.88
N ALA A 340 -15.80 -19.68 0.56
CA ALA A 340 -14.58 -19.94 1.31
C ALA A 340 -13.59 -18.76 1.22
N ILE A 341 -13.37 -18.19 0.01
CA ILE A 341 -12.45 -17.04 -0.17
C ILE A 341 -12.98 -15.73 0.43
N ASN A 342 -14.25 -15.68 0.82
CA ASN A 342 -14.89 -14.54 1.47
C ASN A 342 -15.27 -14.84 2.94
N LYS A 343 -14.79 -15.95 3.52
CA LYS A 343 -15.02 -16.25 4.94
C LYS A 343 -14.54 -15.08 5.80
N ALA A 344 -15.38 -14.64 6.74
CA ALA A 344 -15.03 -13.60 7.71
C ALA A 344 -14.86 -14.23 9.10
N GLU A 345 -13.65 -14.14 9.63
CA GLU A 345 -13.30 -14.67 10.95
C GLU A 345 -12.21 -13.78 11.58
N PRO A 346 -12.52 -13.09 12.70
CA PRO A 346 -11.51 -12.28 13.37
C PRO A 346 -10.29 -13.09 13.76
N SER A 347 -9.13 -12.65 13.32
CA SER A 347 -7.85 -13.32 13.51
C SER A 347 -6.85 -12.41 14.25
N LEU A 348 -5.68 -12.95 14.60
CA LEU A 348 -4.63 -12.20 15.30
C LEU A 348 -3.74 -11.42 14.32
N ILE A 349 -3.44 -12.00 13.16
CA ILE A 349 -2.43 -11.48 12.24
C ILE A 349 -3.07 -10.65 11.13
N ARG A 350 -2.65 -9.39 11.01
CA ARG A 350 -3.21 -8.43 10.05
C ARG A 350 -3.10 -8.90 8.60
N THR A 351 -1.95 -9.42 8.21
CA THR A 351 -1.69 -9.87 6.83
C THR A 351 -2.54 -11.06 6.40
N GLU A 352 -3.06 -11.83 7.38
CA GLU A 352 -3.96 -12.96 7.17
C GLU A 352 -5.44 -12.60 7.39
N ALA A 353 -5.74 -11.32 7.68
CA ALA A 353 -7.09 -10.89 7.97
C ALA A 353 -7.98 -10.89 6.71
N ASP A 354 -9.22 -11.33 6.87
CA ASP A 354 -10.24 -11.24 5.83
C ASP A 354 -10.65 -9.78 5.53
N GLU A 355 -11.31 -9.58 4.39
CA GLU A 355 -11.71 -8.25 3.93
C GLU A 355 -12.57 -7.47 4.96
N LEU A 356 -13.49 -8.16 5.65
CA LEU A 356 -14.37 -7.50 6.61
C LEU A 356 -13.63 -7.00 7.85
N THR A 357 -12.70 -7.82 8.37
CA THR A 357 -12.01 -7.52 9.63
C THR A 357 -10.74 -6.70 9.44
N TYR A 358 -10.19 -6.65 8.23
CA TYR A 358 -8.90 -5.99 7.92
C TYR A 358 -8.82 -4.56 8.44
N CYS A 359 -9.84 -3.74 8.18
CA CYS A 359 -9.83 -2.33 8.63
C CYS A 359 -9.84 -2.17 10.15
N LEU A 360 -10.33 -3.15 10.90
CA LEU A 360 -10.25 -3.12 12.37
C LEU A 360 -8.82 -3.33 12.86
N HIS A 361 -8.02 -4.15 12.18
CA HIS A 361 -6.59 -4.27 12.45
C HIS A 361 -5.86 -2.95 12.21
N ILE A 362 -6.21 -2.24 11.13
CA ILE A 362 -5.65 -0.91 10.83
C ILE A 362 -6.05 0.10 11.90
N MET A 363 -7.31 0.10 12.31
CA MET A 363 -7.82 1.00 13.35
C MET A 363 -7.07 0.86 14.67
N VAL A 364 -6.71 -0.36 15.09
CA VAL A 364 -5.89 -0.58 16.29
C VAL A 364 -4.55 0.13 16.18
N ARG A 365 -3.90 0.02 15.02
CA ARG A 365 -2.60 0.64 14.76
C ARG A 365 -2.69 2.16 14.74
N TYR A 366 -3.70 2.69 14.09
CA TYR A 366 -3.99 4.11 14.03
C TYR A 366 -4.22 4.71 15.44
N GLU A 367 -5.05 4.08 16.26
CA GLU A 367 -5.32 4.57 17.60
C GLU A 367 -4.09 4.55 18.51
N ILE A 368 -3.23 3.53 18.38
CA ILE A 368 -1.98 3.45 19.13
C ILE A 368 -1.00 4.54 18.67
N GLU A 369 -0.81 4.71 17.36
CA GLU A 369 0.10 5.73 16.83
C GLU A 369 -0.35 7.15 17.19
N LYS A 370 -1.65 7.42 17.07
CA LYS A 370 -2.23 8.70 17.50
C LYS A 370 -1.94 9.00 18.97
N GLN A 371 -2.08 8.00 19.85
CA GLN A 371 -1.81 8.14 21.27
C GLN A 371 -0.30 8.27 21.55
N LEU A 372 0.55 7.50 20.87
CA LEU A 372 2.01 7.58 20.99
C LEU A 372 2.49 8.98 20.59
N ILE A 373 2.15 9.46 19.40
CA ILE A 373 2.58 10.76 18.90
C ILE A 373 1.97 11.91 19.72
N GLY A 374 0.71 11.77 20.14
CA GLY A 374 0.03 12.71 21.02
C GLY A 374 0.52 12.71 22.48
N GLY A 375 1.38 11.76 22.87
CA GLY A 375 1.95 11.66 24.21
C GLY A 375 0.99 11.18 25.31
N THR A 376 -0.14 10.58 24.93
CA THR A 376 -1.15 10.07 25.87
C THR A 376 -0.96 8.58 26.21
N LEU A 377 -0.10 7.89 25.46
CA LEU A 377 0.31 6.49 25.70
C LEU A 377 1.83 6.43 25.82
N ALA A 378 2.34 5.86 26.92
CA ALA A 378 3.76 5.56 27.04
C ALA A 378 4.09 4.27 26.26
N VAL A 379 5.28 4.19 25.65
CA VAL A 379 5.69 3.04 24.83
C VAL A 379 5.63 1.73 25.61
N LYS A 380 6.02 1.71 26.89
CA LYS A 380 5.94 0.52 27.76
C LYS A 380 4.52 -0.04 27.91
N ASP A 381 3.48 0.78 27.70
CA ASP A 381 2.07 0.41 27.87
C ASP A 381 1.42 -0.04 26.55
N VAL A 382 2.15 0.00 25.42
CA VAL A 382 1.69 -0.42 24.10
C VAL A 382 1.14 -1.88 24.09
N PRO A 383 1.82 -2.87 24.71
CA PRO A 383 1.28 -4.23 24.72
C PRO A 383 -0.10 -4.35 25.38
N ALA A 384 -0.31 -3.63 26.49
CA ALA A 384 -1.59 -3.65 27.20
C ALA A 384 -2.69 -2.95 26.41
N GLU A 385 -2.38 -1.81 25.80
CA GLU A 385 -3.34 -1.07 24.96
C GLU A 385 -3.69 -1.85 23.69
N TRP A 386 -2.70 -2.53 23.09
CA TRP A 386 -2.94 -3.43 21.95
C TRP A 386 -3.92 -4.53 22.29
N LYS A 387 -3.69 -5.26 23.38
CA LYS A 387 -4.60 -6.33 23.87
C LYS A 387 -6.01 -5.79 24.12
N ARG A 388 -6.11 -4.61 24.74
CA ARG A 388 -7.39 -3.94 25.00
C ARG A 388 -8.16 -3.61 23.71
N LEU A 389 -7.49 -3.04 22.71
CA LEU A 389 -8.09 -2.65 21.44
C LEU A 389 -8.51 -3.87 20.60
N TYR A 390 -7.67 -4.92 20.54
CA TYR A 390 -8.00 -6.18 19.88
C TYR A 390 -9.24 -6.83 20.48
N LYS A 391 -9.30 -6.89 21.81
CA LYS A 391 -10.50 -7.42 22.49
C LYS A 391 -11.74 -6.59 22.19
N LYS A 392 -11.59 -5.27 22.16
CA LYS A 392 -12.69 -4.34 21.92
C LYS A 392 -13.23 -4.39 20.49
N TYR A 393 -12.36 -4.50 19.48
CA TYR A 393 -12.75 -4.39 18.07
C TYR A 393 -12.91 -5.73 17.37
N LEU A 394 -12.03 -6.66 17.63
CA LEU A 394 -12.01 -7.98 17.01
C LEU A 394 -12.61 -9.07 17.92
N GLY A 395 -12.77 -8.81 19.22
CA GLY A 395 -13.26 -9.77 20.19
C GLY A 395 -12.28 -10.93 20.46
N VAL A 396 -11.02 -10.82 20.03
CA VAL A 396 -9.95 -11.82 20.21
C VAL A 396 -9.03 -11.45 21.37
N ASP A 397 -8.55 -12.46 22.07
CA ASP A 397 -7.51 -12.32 23.09
C ASP A 397 -6.14 -12.51 22.44
N VAL A 398 -5.23 -11.56 22.67
CA VAL A 398 -3.86 -11.59 22.13
C VAL A 398 -2.96 -12.30 23.12
N PRO A 399 -2.43 -13.51 22.81
CA PRO A 399 -1.72 -14.34 23.78
C PRO A 399 -0.29 -13.87 24.02
N SER A 400 0.36 -13.26 23.02
CA SER A 400 1.75 -12.87 23.05
C SER A 400 1.96 -11.51 22.38
N ASP A 401 3.08 -10.84 22.66
CA ASP A 401 3.44 -9.60 21.96
C ASP A 401 3.93 -9.87 20.53
N ARG A 402 4.46 -11.06 20.27
CA ARG A 402 4.82 -11.54 18.92
C ARG A 402 3.61 -11.57 17.98
N GLU A 403 2.47 -12.07 18.46
CA GLU A 403 1.19 -12.06 17.73
C GLU A 403 0.40 -10.76 17.93
N GLY A 404 0.92 -9.87 18.75
CA GLY A 404 0.39 -8.56 19.09
C GLY A 404 1.18 -7.42 18.47
N CYS A 405 1.72 -6.56 19.33
CA CYS A 405 2.34 -5.29 18.95
C CYS A 405 3.68 -5.44 18.19
N LEU A 406 4.29 -6.62 18.18
CA LEU A 406 5.52 -6.93 17.43
C LEU A 406 5.25 -7.53 16.04
N GLN A 407 4.00 -7.73 15.63
CA GLN A 407 3.72 -8.44 14.38
C GLN A 407 4.14 -7.69 13.11
N ASP A 408 4.15 -6.35 13.10
CA ASP A 408 4.48 -5.51 11.95
C ASP A 408 5.85 -4.83 12.10
N SER A 409 6.63 -4.79 11.02
CA SER A 409 7.93 -4.11 10.95
C SER A 409 7.84 -2.59 10.79
N HIS A 410 6.68 -2.05 10.40
CA HIS A 410 6.49 -0.62 10.08
C HIS A 410 7.08 0.33 11.14
N ARG A 411 6.85 0.02 12.43
CA ARG A 411 7.33 0.88 13.51
C ARG A 411 8.84 0.79 13.72
N SER A 412 9.47 -0.38 13.48
CA SER A 412 10.93 -0.51 13.54
C SER A 412 11.59 0.24 12.38
N GLY A 413 10.93 0.30 11.20
CA GLY A 413 11.34 1.11 10.05
C GLY A 413 10.93 2.59 10.13
N GLY A 414 10.32 3.05 11.25
CA GLY A 414 9.94 4.45 11.43
C GLY A 414 8.70 4.92 10.68
N SER A 415 7.94 4.01 10.05
CA SER A 415 6.77 4.32 9.22
C SER A 415 5.52 4.61 10.06
N ILE A 416 5.55 5.66 10.88
CA ILE A 416 4.41 6.11 11.70
C ILE A 416 3.52 7.03 10.86
N GLY A 417 2.19 6.76 10.83
CA GLY A 417 1.22 7.46 9.99
C GLY A 417 0.85 6.70 8.69
N TYR A 418 1.55 5.61 8.39
CA TYR A 418 1.36 4.82 7.17
C TYR A 418 0.08 3.96 7.17
N PHE A 419 -0.24 3.30 8.29
CA PHE A 419 -1.31 2.31 8.37
C PHE A 419 -2.69 2.76 7.87
N PRO A 420 -3.15 4.01 8.08
CA PRO A 420 -4.45 4.44 7.58
C PRO A 420 -4.63 4.31 6.07
N SER A 421 -3.54 4.42 5.28
CA SER A 421 -3.57 4.28 3.82
C SER A 421 -4.17 2.94 3.36
N TYR A 422 -3.95 1.87 4.10
CA TYR A 422 -4.52 0.55 3.82
C TYR A 422 -6.06 0.51 3.92
N ALA A 423 -6.61 1.17 4.94
CA ALA A 423 -8.06 1.23 5.12
C ALA A 423 -8.70 2.24 4.14
N LEU A 424 -8.04 3.37 3.91
CA LEU A 424 -8.45 4.37 2.92
C LEU A 424 -8.51 3.76 1.52
N GLY A 425 -7.50 2.98 1.12
CA GLY A 425 -7.48 2.29 -0.16
C GLY A 425 -8.72 1.42 -0.38
N SER A 426 -9.09 0.61 0.61
CA SER A 426 -10.30 -0.21 0.53
C SER A 426 -11.58 0.64 0.38
N ALA A 427 -11.68 1.75 1.11
CA ALA A 427 -12.83 2.64 1.07
C ALA A 427 -12.91 3.44 -0.23
N TYR A 428 -11.78 3.93 -0.74
CA TYR A 428 -11.68 4.58 -2.04
C TYR A 428 -12.12 3.64 -3.17
N GLY A 429 -11.68 2.38 -3.15
CA GLY A 429 -12.10 1.37 -4.12
C GLY A 429 -13.61 1.17 -4.17
N ALA A 430 -14.28 1.11 -3.03
CA ALA A 430 -15.74 0.97 -2.98
C ALA A 430 -16.48 2.20 -3.54
N GLN A 431 -16.01 3.41 -3.28
CA GLN A 431 -16.58 4.63 -3.84
C GLN A 431 -16.30 4.73 -5.34
N MET A 432 -15.12 4.31 -5.80
CA MET A 432 -14.80 4.20 -7.24
C MET A 432 -15.71 3.20 -7.94
N LEU A 433 -16.01 2.03 -7.34
CA LEU A 433 -16.96 1.08 -7.90
C LEU A 433 -18.34 1.71 -8.12
N HIS A 434 -18.85 2.41 -7.10
CA HIS A 434 -20.15 3.09 -7.22
C HIS A 434 -20.15 4.07 -8.36
N LYS A 435 -19.13 4.93 -8.45
CA LYS A 435 -19.00 5.92 -9.51
C LYS A 435 -18.85 5.30 -10.91
N MET A 436 -18.04 4.24 -11.00
CA MET A 436 -17.87 3.47 -12.23
C MET A 436 -19.22 2.93 -12.71
N GLN A 437 -20.02 2.33 -11.83
CA GLN A 437 -21.34 1.78 -12.18
C GLN A 437 -22.35 2.85 -12.57
N GLU A 438 -22.28 4.06 -11.98
CA GLU A 438 -23.09 5.19 -12.44
C GLU A 438 -22.78 5.61 -13.89
N GLU A 439 -21.51 5.55 -14.29
CA GLU A 439 -21.07 6.05 -15.60
C GLU A 439 -21.15 5.01 -16.71
N ILE A 440 -20.75 3.76 -16.43
CA ILE A 440 -20.66 2.70 -17.45
C ILE A 440 -21.65 1.54 -17.23
N GLY A 441 -22.49 1.62 -16.19
CA GLY A 441 -23.51 0.62 -15.88
C GLY A 441 -22.98 -0.66 -15.25
N ASP A 442 -23.69 -1.76 -15.44
CA ASP A 442 -23.34 -3.06 -14.87
C ASP A 442 -22.07 -3.63 -15.52
N ILE A 443 -21.05 -3.85 -14.70
CA ILE A 443 -19.76 -4.44 -15.11
C ILE A 443 -19.73 -5.96 -14.94
N TRP A 444 -20.63 -6.52 -14.11
CA TRP A 444 -20.51 -7.91 -13.65
C TRP A 444 -20.74 -8.93 -14.77
N ALA A 445 -21.54 -8.58 -15.77
CA ALA A 445 -21.77 -9.46 -16.92
C ALA A 445 -20.50 -9.65 -17.79
N ASP A 446 -19.62 -8.66 -17.87
CA ASP A 446 -18.33 -8.75 -18.57
C ASP A 446 -17.28 -9.43 -17.67
N VAL A 447 -17.21 -9.06 -16.39
CA VAL A 447 -16.35 -9.74 -15.41
C VAL A 447 -16.61 -11.25 -15.36
N ALA A 448 -17.88 -11.70 -15.45
CA ALA A 448 -18.24 -13.11 -15.49
C ALA A 448 -17.75 -13.85 -16.75
N LYS A 449 -17.36 -13.13 -17.78
CA LYS A 449 -16.71 -13.69 -18.99
C LYS A 449 -15.18 -13.67 -18.91
N GLY A 450 -14.61 -13.12 -17.83
CA GLY A 450 -13.18 -12.85 -17.68
C GLY A 450 -12.72 -11.59 -18.41
N ASP A 451 -13.63 -10.73 -18.83
CA ASP A 451 -13.30 -9.47 -19.51
C ASP A 451 -13.33 -8.30 -18.51
N LEU A 452 -12.14 -7.84 -18.13
CA LEU A 452 -11.94 -6.69 -17.24
C LEU A 452 -11.64 -5.39 -17.99
N SER A 453 -11.69 -5.38 -19.32
CA SER A 453 -11.27 -4.23 -20.14
C SER A 453 -12.02 -2.95 -19.78
N LYS A 454 -13.34 -2.99 -19.61
CA LYS A 454 -14.13 -1.82 -19.20
C LYS A 454 -13.76 -1.27 -17.84
N VAL A 455 -13.45 -2.16 -16.89
CA VAL A 455 -12.99 -1.78 -15.55
C VAL A 455 -11.63 -1.09 -15.63
N THR A 456 -10.68 -1.72 -16.32
CA THR A 456 -9.32 -1.20 -16.49
C THR A 456 -9.31 0.12 -17.27
N ASP A 457 -10.11 0.23 -18.35
CA ASP A 457 -10.22 1.45 -19.16
C ASP A 457 -10.82 2.61 -18.36
N TRP A 458 -11.83 2.34 -17.51
CA TRP A 458 -12.39 3.36 -16.64
C TRP A 458 -11.37 3.83 -15.61
N LEU A 459 -10.70 2.91 -14.90
CA LEU A 459 -9.66 3.25 -13.92
C LEU A 459 -8.49 4.00 -14.57
N ARG A 460 -8.06 3.56 -15.75
CA ARG A 460 -7.01 4.23 -16.51
C ARG A 460 -7.39 5.65 -16.89
N SER A 461 -8.57 5.86 -17.44
CA SER A 461 -9.01 7.17 -17.91
C SER A 461 -9.26 8.18 -16.79
N HIS A 462 -9.63 7.71 -15.60
CA HIS A 462 -10.02 8.56 -14.48
C HIS A 462 -8.94 8.70 -13.40
N ILE A 463 -8.10 7.68 -13.20
CA ILE A 463 -7.10 7.62 -12.12
C ILE A 463 -5.69 7.44 -12.68
N HIS A 464 -5.40 6.31 -13.36
CA HIS A 464 -4.04 5.87 -13.65
C HIS A 464 -3.25 6.86 -14.50
N ARG A 465 -3.89 7.40 -15.56
CA ARG A 465 -3.25 8.29 -16.52
C ARG A 465 -2.62 9.54 -15.91
N TYR A 466 -3.07 9.93 -14.71
CA TYR A 466 -2.59 11.17 -14.06
C TYR A 466 -1.31 10.97 -13.27
N ALA A 467 -0.88 9.72 -13.02
CA ALA A 467 0.28 9.46 -12.16
C ALA A 467 0.23 10.35 -10.89
N SER A 468 1.27 11.13 -10.59
CA SER A 468 1.30 12.08 -9.45
C SER A 468 0.99 13.54 -9.84
N PHE A 469 0.46 13.78 -11.03
CA PHE A 469 0.17 15.13 -11.51
C PHE A 469 -0.85 15.89 -10.66
N LYS A 470 -1.92 15.22 -10.23
CA LYS A 470 -2.90 15.78 -9.28
C LYS A 470 -2.56 15.36 -7.86
N LYS A 471 -2.89 16.18 -6.87
CA LYS A 471 -2.85 15.75 -5.45
C LYS A 471 -3.88 14.65 -5.20
N PRO A 472 -3.68 13.74 -4.22
CA PRO A 472 -4.56 12.59 -4.02
C PRO A 472 -6.02 12.99 -3.76
N GLY A 473 -6.27 13.93 -2.87
CA GLY A 473 -7.61 14.45 -2.61
C GLY A 473 -8.24 15.10 -3.83
N GLU A 474 -7.49 15.91 -4.59
CA GLU A 474 -7.94 16.52 -5.83
C GLU A 474 -8.29 15.48 -6.90
N LEU A 475 -7.43 14.49 -7.09
CA LEU A 475 -7.67 13.39 -8.02
C LEU A 475 -8.96 12.65 -7.65
N PHE A 476 -9.05 12.21 -6.39
CA PHE A 476 -10.20 11.45 -5.91
C PHE A 476 -11.51 12.24 -6.01
N GLU A 477 -11.53 13.48 -5.50
CA GLU A 477 -12.73 14.34 -5.55
C GLU A 477 -13.17 14.70 -6.97
N SER A 478 -12.22 14.88 -7.89
CA SER A 478 -12.55 15.17 -9.30
C SER A 478 -13.28 14.02 -10.01
N VAL A 479 -13.13 12.80 -9.50
CA VAL A 479 -13.73 11.57 -10.07
C VAL A 479 -14.94 11.13 -9.26
N CYS A 480 -14.78 11.00 -7.96
CA CYS A 480 -15.74 10.34 -7.07
C CYS A 480 -16.55 11.32 -6.20
N GLY A 481 -16.23 12.64 -6.25
CA GLY A 481 -16.75 13.60 -5.30
C GLY A 481 -16.07 13.46 -3.92
N LYS A 482 -16.60 14.14 -2.90
CA LYS A 482 -16.05 14.06 -1.55
C LYS A 482 -16.02 12.63 -1.03
N PHE A 483 -14.95 12.29 -0.31
CA PHE A 483 -14.83 11.00 0.34
C PHE A 483 -15.96 10.76 1.34
N ASP A 484 -16.64 9.63 1.21
CA ASP A 484 -17.70 9.18 2.10
C ASP A 484 -17.56 7.68 2.40
N ALA A 485 -17.23 7.37 3.62
CA ALA A 485 -17.07 6.01 4.12
C ALA A 485 -18.33 5.14 3.97
N LYS A 486 -19.50 5.77 3.74
CA LYS A 486 -20.76 5.07 3.56
C LYS A 486 -20.74 4.07 2.41
N TYR A 487 -20.08 4.41 1.30
CA TYR A 487 -19.97 3.50 0.15
C TYR A 487 -19.28 2.19 0.52
N TYR A 488 -18.24 2.27 1.33
CA TYR A 488 -17.54 1.07 1.78
C TYR A 488 -18.32 0.28 2.85
N THR A 489 -18.94 0.96 3.79
CA THR A 489 -19.78 0.29 4.81
C THR A 489 -21.02 -0.36 4.21
N ASP A 490 -21.64 0.25 3.21
CA ASP A 490 -22.78 -0.32 2.48
C ASP A 490 -22.33 -1.55 1.67
N TYR A 491 -21.21 -1.45 0.94
CA TYR A 491 -20.62 -2.57 0.20
C TYR A 491 -20.35 -3.78 1.11
N LEU A 492 -19.67 -3.58 2.24
CA LEU A 492 -19.40 -4.66 3.19
C LEU A 492 -20.67 -5.24 3.78
N THR A 493 -21.62 -4.38 4.16
CA THR A 493 -22.89 -4.81 4.74
C THR A 493 -23.67 -5.67 3.75
N GLU A 494 -23.82 -5.23 2.51
CA GLU A 494 -24.53 -5.97 1.47
C GLU A 494 -23.86 -7.32 1.18
N LYS A 495 -22.54 -7.31 0.95
CA LYS A 495 -21.75 -8.51 0.64
C LYS A 495 -21.88 -9.56 1.75
N TYR A 496 -21.62 -9.19 2.98
CA TYR A 496 -21.57 -10.13 4.09
C TYR A 496 -22.95 -10.53 4.61
N THR A 497 -23.95 -9.65 4.53
CA THR A 497 -25.36 -10.03 4.78
C THR A 497 -25.82 -11.11 3.81
N LYS A 498 -25.54 -10.93 2.51
CA LYS A 498 -25.87 -11.91 1.47
C LYS A 498 -25.09 -13.23 1.66
N LEU A 499 -23.79 -13.14 1.94
CA LEU A 499 -22.91 -14.29 2.08
C LEU A 499 -23.33 -15.22 3.26
N TYR A 500 -23.74 -14.63 4.38
CA TYR A 500 -24.11 -15.34 5.61
C TYR A 500 -25.63 -15.52 5.80
N GLY A 501 -26.47 -14.87 4.98
CA GLY A 501 -27.94 -14.95 5.06
C GLY A 501 -28.49 -14.25 6.30
N LEU A 502 -27.97 -13.08 6.65
CA LEU A 502 -28.32 -12.30 7.84
C LEU A 502 -29.61 -11.49 7.65
#